data_d1bc30707ec6387a0fc60699dd01d19f
#
_entry.id   d1bc30707ec6387a0fc60699dd01d19f
#
_cell.length_a   1.000
_cell.length_b   1.000
_cell.length_c   1.000
_cell.angle_alpha   90.00
_cell.angle_beta   90.00
_cell.angle_gamma   90.00
#
_symmetry.space_group_name_H-M   'P 1'
#
loop_
_entity.id
_entity.type
_entity.pdbx_description
1 polymer ?
#
loop_
_entity_poly.entity_id
_entity_poly.type
_entity_poly.pdbx_seq_one_letter_code
_entity_poly.pdbx_strand_id
1 'polypeptide(L)'
;MHRPAATGPSRSAASHGLTLSGDELWQPDSAQIERVDELIRGYRREVVTGLEPSVRAHYPELLEDPGGEYRKMLELSTKMTLVGHACCEIAGYPYDERRRLNGTLFGCCCFLADSFIDDFGPDATREYLERIELLLTTGWFDVRTPREELFYAIVSRLFAARDVLDPILRQAILLLFEAQRRDTELRLGDAIASLPRRELLTLLRLCARDRSGHAITVLTGFVAPEIELSLLPPLFTAGALIMHIDDHGDCFSDLRHGRLTYLNQVRNPAATLRRIFLEHIARLHAGLPANDGRDLMVAFLTRYFLTRLEKHRLERKRSDSAWAVYE
;
A
#
# COMPACT_ATOMS: atom_id res chain seq x y z
N MET A 1 29.50 45.61 -42.39
CA MET A 1 28.42 44.78 -41.88
C MET A 1 29.02 43.58 -41.16
N HIS A 2 29.19 43.70 -39.85
CA HIS A 2 29.76 42.63 -38.97
C HIS A 2 28.60 41.80 -38.38
N ARG A 3 28.67 40.49 -38.59
CA ARG A 3 27.88 39.53 -37.82
C ARG A 3 28.65 39.14 -36.56
N PRO A 4 28.05 39.14 -35.39
CA PRO A 4 28.67 38.52 -34.20
C PRO A 4 28.43 37.03 -34.15
N ALA A 5 29.48 36.29 -33.77
CA ALA A 5 29.50 34.86 -33.52
C ALA A 5 28.71 34.51 -32.24
N ALA A 6 27.83 33.54 -32.35
CA ALA A 6 27.15 32.96 -31.20
C ALA A 6 28.03 31.92 -30.53
N THR A 7 28.51 32.20 -29.32
CA THR A 7 29.16 31.24 -28.42
C THR A 7 28.07 30.53 -27.61
N GLY A 8 27.80 29.25 -27.93
CA GLY A 8 26.97 28.37 -27.10
C GLY A 8 27.72 27.89 -25.89
N PRO A 9 27.09 27.80 -24.70
CA PRO A 9 27.73 27.17 -23.55
C PRO A 9 27.55 25.64 -23.61
N SER A 10 28.67 24.96 -23.80
CA SER A 10 28.83 23.55 -23.49
C SER A 10 28.68 23.37 -21.98
N ARG A 11 27.59 22.77 -21.53
CA ARG A 11 27.50 22.17 -20.19
C ARG A 11 27.44 20.66 -20.32
N SER A 12 28.61 20.06 -20.11
CA SER A 12 28.79 18.66 -19.78
C SER A 12 27.98 18.36 -18.52
N ALA A 13 26.88 17.62 -18.68
CA ALA A 13 26.20 16.98 -17.57
C ALA A 13 27.05 15.78 -17.11
N ALA A 14 27.89 16.00 -16.13
CA ALA A 14 28.53 14.92 -15.41
C ALA A 14 27.44 14.13 -14.68
N SER A 15 27.14 12.94 -15.19
CA SER A 15 26.38 11.93 -14.48
C SER A 15 27.20 11.49 -13.27
N HIS A 16 26.96 12.09 -12.12
CA HIS A 16 27.47 11.56 -10.84
C HIS A 16 26.68 10.27 -10.55
N GLY A 17 27.24 9.15 -11.00
CA GLY A 17 26.85 7.85 -10.50
C GLY A 17 27.14 7.80 -9.00
N LEU A 18 26.10 7.94 -8.19
CA LEU A 18 26.13 7.64 -6.76
C LEU A 18 26.32 6.14 -6.59
N THR A 19 27.57 5.68 -6.57
CA THR A 19 27.95 4.40 -5.97
C THR A 19 27.86 4.59 -4.46
N LEU A 20 26.68 4.32 -3.89
CA LEU A 20 26.50 4.22 -2.46
C LEU A 20 27.29 3.00 -1.98
N SER A 21 28.42 3.22 -1.28
CA SER A 21 29.10 2.19 -0.51
C SER A 21 28.14 1.71 0.58
N GLY A 22 28.05 0.39 0.79
CA GLY A 22 26.97 -0.28 1.53
C GLY A 22 26.82 0.08 3.01
N ASP A 23 27.56 1.01 3.58
CA ASP A 23 27.57 1.38 5.01
C ASP A 23 27.20 2.86 5.29
N GLU A 24 27.17 3.74 4.30
CA GLU A 24 26.57 5.07 4.43
C GLU A 24 25.07 4.98 4.09
N LEU A 25 24.38 4.31 4.95
CA LEU A 25 22.94 4.20 4.89
C LEU A 25 22.34 5.58 5.08
N TRP A 26 21.48 5.91 4.10
CA TRP A 26 20.49 6.94 4.22
C TRP A 26 19.96 7.01 5.66
N GLN A 27 20.38 8.04 6.38
CA GLN A 27 19.83 8.34 7.70
C GLN A 27 18.57 9.14 7.48
N PRO A 28 17.42 8.65 7.99
CA PRO A 28 16.20 9.42 7.88
C PRO A 28 16.37 10.76 8.57
N ASP A 29 15.97 11.81 7.89
CA ASP A 29 15.86 13.13 8.52
C ASP A 29 14.84 13.03 9.66
N SER A 30 15.29 13.23 10.90
CA SER A 30 14.45 13.13 12.08
C SER A 30 13.28 14.12 12.02
N ALA A 31 13.46 15.30 11.47
CA ALA A 31 12.42 16.30 11.30
C ALA A 31 11.32 15.82 10.34
N GLN A 32 11.68 15.13 9.27
CA GLN A 32 10.70 14.55 8.34
C GLN A 32 9.91 13.41 8.98
N ILE A 33 10.54 12.59 9.81
CA ILE A 33 9.83 11.53 10.56
C ILE A 33 8.87 12.13 11.59
N GLU A 34 9.28 13.17 12.31
CA GLU A 34 8.41 13.89 13.26
C GLU A 34 7.20 14.50 12.53
N ARG A 35 7.41 15.10 11.35
CA ARG A 35 6.32 15.59 10.50
C ARG A 35 5.32 14.48 10.14
N VAL A 36 5.80 13.28 9.78
CA VAL A 36 4.94 12.11 9.51
C VAL A 36 4.12 11.74 10.74
N ASP A 37 4.73 11.68 11.92
CA ASP A 37 4.02 11.36 13.17
C ASP A 37 2.97 12.41 13.55
N GLU A 38 3.23 13.70 13.30
CA GLU A 38 2.27 14.78 13.48
C GLU A 38 1.08 14.68 12.51
N LEU A 39 1.34 14.43 11.23
CA LEU A 39 0.30 14.23 10.23
C LEU A 39 -0.56 13.00 10.55
N ILE A 40 0.04 11.89 10.98
CA ILE A 40 -0.70 10.69 11.42
C ILE A 40 -1.63 11.03 12.60
N ARG A 41 -1.16 11.78 13.60
CA ARG A 41 -2.00 12.19 14.74
C ARG A 41 -3.14 13.13 14.30
N GLY A 42 -2.87 14.04 13.37
CA GLY A 42 -3.86 14.94 12.79
C GLY A 42 -4.94 14.16 12.03
N TYR A 43 -4.53 13.38 11.06
CA TYR A 43 -5.45 12.59 10.21
C TYR A 43 -6.25 11.55 10.98
N ARG A 44 -5.69 10.95 12.03
CA ARG A 44 -6.44 9.99 12.84
C ARG A 44 -7.73 10.60 13.41
N ARG A 45 -7.72 11.85 13.82
CA ARG A 45 -8.93 12.54 14.31
C ARG A 45 -9.94 12.78 13.20
N GLU A 46 -9.48 13.22 12.03
CA GLU A 46 -10.33 13.43 10.87
C GLU A 46 -10.94 12.10 10.36
N VAL A 47 -10.14 11.02 10.34
CA VAL A 47 -10.58 9.67 9.94
C VAL A 47 -11.69 9.15 10.87
N VAL A 48 -11.54 9.29 12.18
CA VAL A 48 -12.60 8.93 13.13
C VAL A 48 -13.89 9.70 12.82
N THR A 49 -13.81 11.03 12.71
CA THR A 49 -14.98 11.88 12.41
C THR A 49 -15.62 11.53 11.05
N GLY A 50 -14.81 11.20 10.06
CA GLY A 50 -15.28 10.88 8.71
C GLY A 50 -15.92 9.50 8.55
N LEU A 51 -15.48 8.51 9.34
CA LEU A 51 -15.94 7.11 9.23
C LEU A 51 -16.98 6.72 10.26
N GLU A 52 -16.90 7.22 11.48
CA GLU A 52 -17.77 6.81 12.58
C GLU A 52 -19.27 6.90 12.28
N PRO A 53 -19.79 7.95 11.60
CA PRO A 53 -21.20 8.00 11.23
C PRO A 53 -21.63 6.84 10.32
N SER A 54 -20.80 6.46 9.34
CA SER A 54 -21.07 5.32 8.45
C SER A 54 -21.02 3.99 9.20
N VAL A 55 -20.02 3.82 10.09
CA VAL A 55 -19.90 2.61 10.93
C VAL A 55 -21.13 2.46 11.83
N ARG A 56 -21.55 3.53 12.51
CA ARG A 56 -22.77 3.52 13.36
C ARG A 56 -24.03 3.18 12.59
N ALA A 57 -24.11 3.63 11.33
CA ALA A 57 -25.31 3.42 10.51
C ALA A 57 -25.38 2.00 9.91
N HIS A 58 -24.26 1.39 9.56
CA HIS A 58 -24.23 0.17 8.74
C HIS A 58 -23.58 -1.03 9.43
N TYR A 59 -22.71 -0.81 10.42
CA TYR A 59 -22.04 -1.89 11.16
C TYR A 59 -21.65 -1.44 12.58
N PRO A 60 -22.62 -1.13 13.46
CA PRO A 60 -22.35 -0.61 14.80
C PRO A 60 -21.56 -1.57 15.69
N GLU A 61 -21.68 -2.88 15.51
CA GLU A 61 -20.95 -3.90 16.28
C GLU A 61 -19.44 -3.77 16.14
N LEU A 62 -18.97 -3.21 15.03
CA LEU A 62 -17.54 -2.97 14.81
C LEU A 62 -16.95 -2.00 15.85
N LEU A 63 -17.75 -1.07 16.38
CA LEU A 63 -17.32 -0.12 17.42
C LEU A 63 -17.12 -0.80 18.78
N GLU A 64 -17.83 -1.89 19.03
CA GLU A 64 -17.82 -2.64 20.29
C GLU A 64 -16.85 -3.83 20.25
N ASP A 65 -16.15 -4.03 19.11
CA ASP A 65 -15.29 -5.19 18.88
C ASP A 65 -14.07 -5.21 19.82
N PRO A 66 -13.97 -6.19 20.73
CA PRO A 66 -12.82 -6.38 21.62
C PRO A 66 -11.54 -6.80 20.86
N GLY A 67 -11.67 -7.35 19.66
CA GLY A 67 -10.55 -7.76 18.81
C GLY A 67 -9.77 -6.59 18.22
N GLY A 68 -10.32 -5.39 18.28
CA GLY A 68 -9.66 -4.17 17.82
C GLY A 68 -9.67 -3.99 16.30
N GLU A 69 -10.61 -4.61 15.58
CA GLU A 69 -10.76 -4.45 14.12
C GLU A 69 -11.08 -3.01 13.75
N TYR A 70 -11.96 -2.33 14.51
CA TYR A 70 -12.21 -0.90 14.31
C TYR A 70 -10.91 -0.09 14.39
N ARG A 71 -10.06 -0.37 15.37
CA ARG A 71 -8.77 0.30 15.51
C ARG A 71 -7.85 0.03 14.31
N LYS A 72 -7.79 -1.21 13.81
CA LYS A 72 -6.99 -1.58 12.63
C LYS A 72 -7.51 -0.85 11.38
N MET A 73 -8.83 -0.77 11.21
CA MET A 73 -9.47 -0.02 10.13
C MET A 73 -9.08 1.47 10.17
N LEU A 74 -9.15 2.10 11.35
CA LEU A 74 -8.73 3.49 11.52
C LEU A 74 -7.23 3.69 11.24
N GLU A 75 -6.38 2.74 11.65
CA GLU A 75 -4.95 2.80 11.40
C GLU A 75 -4.63 2.73 9.91
N LEU A 76 -5.25 1.80 9.17
CA LEU A 76 -5.05 1.68 7.72
C LEU A 76 -5.61 2.91 7.00
N SER A 77 -6.82 3.36 7.35
CA SER A 77 -7.42 4.56 6.77
C SER A 77 -6.55 5.80 6.99
N THR A 78 -5.98 5.96 8.19
CA THR A 78 -5.06 7.06 8.50
C THR A 78 -3.79 7.00 7.63
N LYS A 79 -3.21 5.82 7.46
CA LYS A 79 -2.03 5.63 6.59
C LYS A 79 -2.36 5.96 5.13
N MET A 80 -3.51 5.50 4.62
CA MET A 80 -3.92 5.78 3.24
C MET A 80 -4.24 7.25 3.03
N THR A 81 -4.78 7.95 4.03
CA THR A 81 -4.95 9.41 4.00
C THR A 81 -3.60 10.11 3.88
N LEU A 82 -2.59 9.69 4.64
CA LEU A 82 -1.24 10.27 4.55
C LEU A 82 -0.56 9.95 3.19
N VAL A 83 -0.67 8.73 2.71
CA VAL A 83 -0.14 8.36 1.38
C VAL A 83 -0.84 9.15 0.27
N GLY A 84 -2.17 9.34 0.39
CA GLY A 84 -2.94 10.20 -0.50
C GLY A 84 -2.45 11.65 -0.50
N HIS A 85 -2.07 12.18 0.68
CA HIS A 85 -1.43 13.50 0.79
C HIS A 85 -0.13 13.56 -0.02
N ALA A 86 0.77 12.62 0.19
CA ALA A 86 2.02 12.55 -0.56
C ALA A 86 1.78 12.44 -2.07
N CYS A 87 0.81 11.64 -2.53
CA CYS A 87 0.45 11.51 -3.94
C CYS A 87 -0.04 12.85 -4.53
N CYS A 88 -0.85 13.62 -3.78
CA CYS A 88 -1.32 14.94 -4.23
C CYS A 88 -0.16 15.93 -4.34
N GLU A 89 0.70 16.02 -3.33
CA GLU A 89 1.86 16.92 -3.38
C GLU A 89 2.86 16.53 -4.49
N ILE A 90 3.08 15.23 -4.74
CA ILE A 90 3.88 14.72 -5.87
C ILE A 90 3.32 15.23 -7.19
N ALA A 91 1.99 15.19 -7.33
CA ALA A 91 1.29 15.63 -8.52
C ALA A 91 1.09 17.16 -8.62
N GLY A 92 1.51 17.92 -7.60
CA GLY A 92 1.35 19.38 -7.55
C GLY A 92 -0.07 19.86 -7.20
N TYR A 93 -0.89 19.01 -6.56
CA TYR A 93 -2.25 19.36 -6.16
C TYR A 93 -2.34 19.69 -4.66
N PRO A 94 -3.20 20.66 -4.27
CA PRO A 94 -3.51 20.86 -2.86
C PRO A 94 -4.26 19.65 -2.30
N TYR A 95 -3.89 19.22 -1.10
CA TYR A 95 -4.59 18.14 -0.41
C TYR A 95 -5.74 18.70 0.42
N ASP A 96 -6.84 19.04 -0.26
CA ASP A 96 -8.06 19.60 0.31
C ASP A 96 -8.89 18.56 1.09
N GLU A 97 -9.97 19.00 1.74
CA GLU A 97 -10.85 18.17 2.55
C GLU A 97 -11.47 17.00 1.75
N ARG A 98 -11.89 17.25 0.50
CA ARG A 98 -12.47 16.22 -0.36
C ARG A 98 -11.46 15.11 -0.67
N ARG A 99 -10.23 15.47 -0.99
CA ARG A 99 -9.16 14.50 -1.28
C ARG A 99 -8.73 13.74 -0.04
N ARG A 100 -8.71 14.38 1.13
CA ARG A 100 -8.48 13.71 2.41
C ARG A 100 -9.58 12.70 2.71
N LEU A 101 -10.83 13.07 2.49
CA LEU A 101 -11.95 12.13 2.64
C LEU A 101 -11.81 10.94 1.70
N ASN A 102 -11.47 11.15 0.42
CA ASN A 102 -11.26 10.05 -0.53
C ASN A 102 -10.15 9.09 -0.07
N GLY A 103 -9.02 9.62 0.43
CA GLY A 103 -7.95 8.80 1.00
C GLY A 103 -8.41 7.98 2.21
N THR A 104 -9.22 8.58 3.07
CA THR A 104 -9.85 7.93 4.24
C THR A 104 -10.79 6.80 3.83
N LEU A 105 -11.71 7.08 2.91
CA LEU A 105 -12.69 6.10 2.40
C LEU A 105 -11.98 4.94 1.69
N PHE A 106 -10.95 5.24 0.90
CA PHE A 106 -10.17 4.20 0.22
C PHE A 106 -9.47 3.27 1.23
N GLY A 107 -8.84 3.81 2.26
CA GLY A 107 -8.22 3.00 3.32
C GLY A 107 -9.23 2.12 4.06
N CYS A 108 -10.44 2.62 4.31
CA CYS A 108 -11.55 1.85 4.88
C CYS A 108 -11.98 0.72 3.93
N CYS A 109 -12.13 0.99 2.63
CA CYS A 109 -12.43 -0.03 1.63
C CYS A 109 -11.37 -1.14 1.60
N CYS A 110 -10.08 -0.78 1.61
CA CYS A 110 -9.01 -1.77 1.64
C CYS A 110 -9.09 -2.66 2.88
N PHE A 111 -9.31 -2.08 4.06
CA PHE A 111 -9.46 -2.86 5.29
C PHE A 111 -10.63 -3.84 5.21
N LEU A 112 -11.81 -3.36 4.80
CA LEU A 112 -13.00 -4.19 4.72
C LEU A 112 -12.83 -5.31 3.68
N ALA A 113 -12.25 -5.01 2.51
CA ALA A 113 -11.99 -5.99 1.47
C ALA A 113 -10.99 -7.07 1.92
N ASP A 114 -9.86 -6.69 2.53
CA ASP A 114 -8.86 -7.64 3.04
C ASP A 114 -9.43 -8.55 4.12
N SER A 115 -10.26 -8.02 5.05
CA SER A 115 -10.89 -8.81 6.10
C SER A 115 -11.80 -9.90 5.54
N PHE A 116 -12.52 -9.65 4.43
CA PHE A 116 -13.34 -10.67 3.78
C PHE A 116 -12.51 -11.81 3.21
N ILE A 117 -11.37 -11.47 2.60
CA ILE A 117 -10.47 -12.44 1.97
C ILE A 117 -9.79 -13.31 3.03
N ASP A 118 -9.41 -12.70 4.15
CA ASP A 118 -8.71 -13.39 5.24
C ASP A 118 -9.60 -14.34 6.06
N ASP A 119 -10.89 -14.04 6.18
CA ASP A 119 -11.82 -14.76 7.04
C ASP A 119 -12.57 -15.91 6.30
N PHE A 120 -12.57 -15.91 4.97
CA PHE A 120 -13.28 -16.89 4.16
C PHE A 120 -12.27 -17.77 3.39
N GLY A 121 -12.52 -19.07 3.31
CA GLY A 121 -11.71 -19.98 2.49
C GLY A 121 -11.70 -19.61 0.99
N PRO A 122 -10.89 -20.31 0.16
CA PRO A 122 -10.66 -19.95 -1.25
C PRO A 122 -11.93 -19.78 -2.09
N ASP A 123 -12.94 -20.63 -1.87
CA ASP A 123 -14.18 -20.60 -2.67
C ASP A 123 -15.04 -19.37 -2.34
N ALA A 124 -15.22 -19.07 -1.05
CA ALA A 124 -15.96 -17.88 -0.61
C ALA A 124 -15.23 -16.58 -1.04
N THR A 125 -13.90 -16.58 -1.02
CA THR A 125 -13.12 -15.46 -1.52
C THR A 125 -13.33 -15.25 -3.03
N ARG A 126 -13.37 -16.33 -3.81
CA ARG A 126 -13.63 -16.25 -5.26
C ARG A 126 -15.02 -15.65 -5.53
N GLU A 127 -16.05 -16.16 -4.88
CA GLU A 127 -17.41 -15.64 -4.98
C GLU A 127 -17.47 -14.15 -4.58
N TYR A 128 -16.77 -13.76 -3.52
CA TYR A 128 -16.73 -12.37 -3.09
C TYR A 128 -16.06 -11.46 -4.13
N LEU A 129 -14.94 -11.88 -4.72
CA LEU A 129 -14.26 -11.13 -5.78
C LEU A 129 -15.13 -10.97 -7.04
N GLU A 130 -15.90 -12.00 -7.42
CA GLU A 130 -16.87 -11.93 -8.52
C GLU A 130 -17.97 -10.90 -8.23
N ARG A 131 -18.47 -10.83 -6.99
CA ARG A 131 -19.46 -9.83 -6.56
C ARG A 131 -18.90 -8.40 -6.60
N ILE A 132 -17.64 -8.22 -6.24
CA ILE A 132 -16.97 -6.91 -6.37
C ILE A 132 -16.76 -6.54 -7.85
N GLU A 133 -16.41 -7.48 -8.70
CA GLU A 133 -16.32 -7.22 -10.15
C GLU A 133 -17.67 -6.78 -10.73
N LEU A 134 -18.76 -7.39 -10.27
CA LEU A 134 -20.12 -6.99 -10.62
C LEU A 134 -20.43 -5.56 -10.14
N LEU A 135 -20.03 -5.21 -8.91
CA LEU A 135 -20.17 -3.84 -8.40
C LEU A 135 -19.47 -2.81 -9.31
N LEU A 136 -18.26 -3.12 -9.77
CA LEU A 136 -17.49 -2.22 -10.65
C LEU A 136 -18.08 -2.07 -12.06
N THR A 137 -18.76 -3.10 -12.54
CA THR A 137 -19.30 -3.11 -13.90
C THR A 137 -20.74 -2.59 -13.97
N THR A 138 -21.52 -2.78 -12.91
CA THR A 138 -22.95 -2.48 -12.89
C THR A 138 -23.37 -1.48 -11.82
N GLY A 139 -22.51 -1.19 -10.85
CA GLY A 139 -22.85 -0.39 -9.67
C GLY A 139 -23.67 -1.16 -8.63
N TRP A 140 -23.97 -2.45 -8.87
CA TRP A 140 -24.78 -3.27 -7.98
C TRP A 140 -23.91 -4.23 -7.16
N PHE A 141 -24.22 -4.37 -5.86
CA PHE A 141 -23.55 -5.26 -4.94
C PHE A 141 -24.58 -6.03 -4.10
N ASP A 142 -24.47 -7.36 -4.09
CA ASP A 142 -25.33 -8.22 -3.28
C ASP A 142 -24.85 -8.20 -1.82
N VAL A 143 -25.43 -7.32 -1.02
CA VAL A 143 -25.11 -7.16 0.41
C VAL A 143 -25.71 -8.30 1.21
N ARG A 144 -24.90 -9.02 1.98
CA ARG A 144 -25.31 -10.19 2.78
C ARG A 144 -25.04 -10.04 4.27
N THR A 145 -24.12 -9.15 4.63
CA THR A 145 -23.67 -8.95 6.02
C THR A 145 -23.56 -7.46 6.35
N PRO A 146 -23.64 -7.06 7.65
CA PRO A 146 -23.42 -5.66 8.05
C PRO A 146 -22.05 -5.11 7.61
N ARG A 147 -21.02 -5.95 7.60
CA ARG A 147 -19.69 -5.59 7.10
C ARG A 147 -19.71 -5.22 5.62
N GLU A 148 -20.43 -6.00 4.80
CA GLU A 148 -20.65 -5.71 3.38
C GLU A 148 -21.52 -4.49 3.15
N GLU A 149 -22.49 -4.22 4.03
CA GLU A 149 -23.30 -3.02 3.98
C GLU A 149 -22.42 -1.77 4.20
N LEU A 150 -21.56 -1.80 5.21
CA LEU A 150 -20.58 -0.73 5.43
C LEU A 150 -19.64 -0.57 4.22
N PHE A 151 -19.10 -1.68 3.69
CA PHE A 151 -18.24 -1.65 2.51
C PHE A 151 -18.95 -1.00 1.32
N TYR A 152 -20.18 -1.40 1.02
CA TYR A 152 -20.96 -0.85 -0.08
C TYR A 152 -21.29 0.63 0.11
N ALA A 153 -21.62 1.06 1.33
CA ALA A 153 -21.84 2.46 1.66
C ALA A 153 -20.59 3.32 1.44
N ILE A 154 -19.40 2.81 1.85
CA ILE A 154 -18.12 3.52 1.69
C ILE A 154 -17.70 3.59 0.22
N VAL A 155 -17.77 2.47 -0.51
CA VAL A 155 -17.37 2.42 -1.91
C VAL A 155 -18.28 3.27 -2.80
N SER A 156 -19.60 3.30 -2.49
CA SER A 156 -20.56 4.15 -3.21
C SER A 156 -20.22 5.64 -3.06
N ARG A 157 -19.76 6.08 -1.87
CA ARG A 157 -19.28 7.46 -1.66
C ARG A 157 -18.02 7.77 -2.47
N LEU A 158 -17.07 6.83 -2.57
CA LEU A 158 -15.89 6.98 -3.43
C LEU A 158 -16.28 7.10 -4.90
N PHE A 159 -17.20 6.25 -5.37
CA PHE A 159 -17.66 6.25 -6.76
C PHE A 159 -18.49 7.49 -7.10
N ALA A 160 -19.23 8.05 -6.14
CA ALA A 160 -19.88 9.34 -6.31
C ALA A 160 -18.91 10.53 -6.39
N ALA A 161 -17.72 10.39 -5.79
CA ALA A 161 -16.70 11.43 -5.81
C ALA A 161 -15.84 11.45 -7.08
N ARG A 162 -15.85 10.36 -7.86
CA ARG A 162 -15.02 10.15 -9.05
C ARG A 162 -15.75 9.29 -10.07
N ASP A 163 -15.64 9.63 -11.34
CA ASP A 163 -16.11 8.77 -12.42
C ASP A 163 -15.25 7.49 -12.49
N VAL A 164 -15.82 6.40 -12.01
CA VAL A 164 -15.17 5.08 -12.02
C VAL A 164 -15.14 4.43 -13.40
N LEU A 165 -15.84 5.00 -14.37
CA LEU A 165 -15.78 4.59 -15.77
C LEU A 165 -14.59 5.22 -16.50
N ASP A 166 -13.86 6.15 -15.87
CA ASP A 166 -12.56 6.59 -16.38
C ASP A 166 -11.69 5.38 -16.71
N PRO A 167 -11.24 5.20 -17.95
CA PRO A 167 -10.58 3.96 -18.38
C PRO A 167 -9.32 3.63 -17.58
N ILE A 168 -8.57 4.65 -17.14
CA ILE A 168 -7.31 4.46 -16.39
C ILE A 168 -7.62 3.97 -14.98
N LEU A 169 -8.55 4.63 -14.29
CA LEU A 169 -8.96 4.23 -12.94
C LEU A 169 -9.59 2.84 -12.95
N ARG A 170 -10.51 2.59 -13.89
CA ARG A 170 -11.14 1.27 -14.06
C ARG A 170 -10.10 0.17 -14.30
N GLN A 171 -9.14 0.40 -15.19
CA GLN A 171 -8.08 -0.57 -15.45
C GLN A 171 -7.23 -0.83 -14.19
N ALA A 172 -6.88 0.21 -13.44
CA ALA A 172 -6.13 0.06 -12.18
C ALA A 172 -6.91 -0.75 -11.14
N ILE A 173 -8.22 -0.54 -11.03
CA ILE A 173 -9.10 -1.30 -10.14
C ILE A 173 -9.14 -2.78 -10.57
N LEU A 174 -9.35 -3.07 -11.85
CA LEU A 174 -9.36 -4.45 -12.36
C LEU A 174 -8.04 -5.17 -12.11
N LEU A 175 -6.91 -4.48 -12.29
CA LEU A 175 -5.58 -5.03 -12.00
C LEU A 175 -5.37 -5.30 -10.50
N LEU A 176 -5.92 -4.45 -9.63
CA LEU A 176 -5.91 -4.68 -8.18
C LEU A 176 -6.68 -5.96 -7.82
N PHE A 177 -7.86 -6.17 -8.40
CA PHE A 177 -8.65 -7.38 -8.16
C PHE A 177 -7.97 -8.63 -8.69
N GLU A 178 -7.38 -8.58 -9.87
CA GLU A 178 -6.61 -9.70 -10.41
C GLU A 178 -5.41 -10.05 -9.52
N ALA A 179 -4.70 -9.03 -9.00
CA ALA A 179 -3.60 -9.24 -8.06
C ALA A 179 -4.10 -9.89 -6.75
N GLN A 180 -5.26 -9.47 -6.25
CA GLN A 180 -5.88 -10.00 -5.04
C GLN A 180 -6.32 -11.46 -5.23
N ARG A 181 -6.96 -11.79 -6.36
CA ARG A 181 -7.35 -13.16 -6.73
C ARG A 181 -6.14 -14.08 -6.78
N ARG A 182 -5.09 -13.66 -7.45
CA ARG A 182 -3.83 -14.43 -7.56
C ARG A 182 -3.17 -14.65 -6.19
N ASP A 183 -3.15 -13.64 -5.35
CA ASP A 183 -2.60 -13.75 -4.00
C ASP A 183 -3.39 -14.76 -3.14
N THR A 184 -4.71 -14.71 -3.22
CA THR A 184 -5.59 -15.67 -2.52
C THR A 184 -5.36 -17.10 -2.99
N GLU A 185 -5.30 -17.34 -4.29
CA GLU A 185 -5.01 -18.65 -4.87
C GLU A 185 -3.65 -19.20 -4.44
N LEU A 186 -2.64 -18.33 -4.34
CA LEU A 186 -1.30 -18.72 -3.88
C LEU A 186 -1.23 -18.96 -2.38
N ARG A 187 -1.93 -18.19 -1.56
CA ARG A 187 -1.86 -18.32 -0.10
C ARG A 187 -2.69 -19.47 0.45
N LEU A 188 -3.80 -19.79 -0.19
CA LEU A 188 -4.81 -20.72 0.30
C LEU A 188 -4.97 -21.98 -0.57
N GLY A 189 -4.35 -22.02 -1.73
CA GLY A 189 -4.52 -23.11 -2.69
C GLY A 189 -3.54 -24.27 -2.47
N ASP A 190 -4.02 -25.51 -2.65
CA ASP A 190 -3.22 -26.74 -2.60
C ASP A 190 -2.11 -26.79 -3.68
N ALA A 191 -2.25 -25.97 -4.73
CA ALA A 191 -1.29 -25.88 -5.85
C ALA A 191 0.13 -25.45 -5.39
N ILE A 192 0.26 -24.75 -4.25
CA ILE A 192 1.54 -24.29 -3.72
C ILE A 192 2.48 -25.44 -3.35
N ALA A 193 1.94 -26.52 -2.81
CA ALA A 193 2.73 -27.66 -2.35
C ALA A 193 3.53 -28.35 -3.46
N SER A 194 3.11 -28.16 -4.72
CA SER A 194 3.74 -28.77 -5.91
C SER A 194 4.73 -27.85 -6.65
N LEU A 195 4.80 -26.56 -6.29
CA LEU A 195 5.65 -25.61 -7.01
C LEU A 195 7.13 -25.73 -6.62
N PRO A 196 8.06 -25.68 -7.59
CA PRO A 196 9.48 -25.54 -7.28
C PRO A 196 9.72 -24.26 -6.45
N ARG A 197 10.56 -24.35 -5.41
CA ARG A 197 10.83 -23.23 -4.48
C ARG A 197 11.16 -21.90 -5.20
N ARG A 198 11.93 -21.94 -6.28
CA ARG A 198 12.30 -20.73 -7.02
C ARG A 198 11.08 -20.06 -7.66
N GLU A 199 10.18 -20.84 -8.21
CA GLU A 199 8.94 -20.37 -8.82
C GLU A 199 8.00 -19.81 -7.76
N LEU A 200 7.81 -20.52 -6.66
CA LEU A 200 7.03 -20.05 -5.50
C LEU A 200 7.52 -18.68 -5.02
N LEU A 201 8.82 -18.51 -4.77
CA LEU A 201 9.39 -17.24 -4.33
C LEU A 201 9.17 -16.11 -5.35
N THR A 202 9.24 -16.41 -6.63
CA THR A 202 8.97 -15.44 -7.71
C THR A 202 7.51 -15.00 -7.67
N LEU A 203 6.58 -15.94 -7.58
CA LEU A 203 5.14 -15.65 -7.53
C LEU A 203 4.74 -14.88 -6.30
N LEU A 204 5.20 -15.29 -5.10
CA LEU A 204 4.93 -14.58 -3.85
C LEU A 204 5.46 -13.13 -3.90
N ARG A 205 6.65 -12.91 -4.48
CA ARG A 205 7.20 -11.56 -4.63
C ARG A 205 6.36 -10.71 -5.60
N LEU A 206 5.89 -11.30 -6.70
CA LEU A 206 5.03 -10.60 -7.66
C LEU A 206 3.68 -10.26 -7.04
N CYS A 207 3.06 -11.18 -6.30
CA CYS A 207 1.78 -10.92 -5.62
C CYS A 207 1.89 -9.79 -4.61
N ALA A 208 2.90 -9.79 -3.73
CA ALA A 208 3.14 -8.70 -2.79
C ALA A 208 3.31 -7.35 -3.51
N ARG A 209 4.10 -7.33 -4.60
CA ARG A 209 4.30 -6.14 -5.41
C ARG A 209 3.01 -5.63 -6.04
N ASP A 210 2.26 -6.51 -6.68
CA ASP A 210 1.12 -6.13 -7.51
C ASP A 210 -0.08 -5.69 -6.65
N ARG A 211 -0.37 -6.38 -5.54
CA ARG A 211 -1.45 -6.00 -4.62
C ARG A 211 -1.35 -4.55 -4.17
N SER A 212 -0.29 -4.20 -3.49
CA SER A 212 -0.18 -2.86 -2.92
C SER A 212 0.28 -1.82 -3.95
N GLY A 213 1.01 -2.23 -5.00
CA GLY A 213 1.33 -1.36 -6.12
C GLY A 213 0.08 -0.86 -6.83
N HIS A 214 -0.84 -1.75 -7.18
CA HIS A 214 -2.12 -1.36 -7.78
C HIS A 214 -3.02 -0.62 -6.78
N ALA A 215 -3.01 -0.97 -5.49
CA ALA A 215 -3.76 -0.24 -4.48
C ALA A 215 -3.35 1.25 -4.41
N ILE A 216 -2.05 1.55 -4.44
CA ILE A 216 -1.59 2.95 -4.47
C ILE A 216 -1.91 3.64 -5.79
N THR A 217 -1.88 2.92 -6.92
CA THR A 217 -2.33 3.47 -8.21
C THR A 217 -3.82 3.84 -8.18
N VAL A 218 -4.68 2.99 -7.60
CA VAL A 218 -6.11 3.26 -7.43
C VAL A 218 -6.34 4.43 -6.47
N LEU A 219 -5.66 4.45 -5.31
CA LEU A 219 -5.71 5.58 -4.39
C LEU A 219 -5.38 6.89 -5.11
N THR A 220 -4.30 6.89 -5.88
CA THR A 220 -3.87 8.06 -6.66
C THR A 220 -4.97 8.51 -7.62
N GLY A 221 -5.65 7.59 -8.30
CA GLY A 221 -6.78 7.90 -9.17
C GLY A 221 -7.95 8.59 -8.44
N PHE A 222 -8.15 8.33 -7.15
CA PHE A 222 -9.19 8.99 -6.35
C PHE A 222 -8.76 10.34 -5.77
N VAL A 223 -7.48 10.53 -5.46
CA VAL A 223 -7.00 11.76 -4.79
C VAL A 223 -6.33 12.75 -5.74
N ALA A 224 -5.71 12.27 -6.82
CA ALA A 224 -5.01 13.08 -7.82
C ALA A 224 -5.37 12.62 -9.25
N PRO A 225 -6.64 12.79 -9.69
CA PRO A 225 -7.17 12.19 -10.92
C PRO A 225 -6.48 12.64 -12.20
N GLU A 226 -5.86 13.81 -12.20
CA GLU A 226 -5.20 14.41 -13.37
C GLU A 226 -3.67 14.27 -13.31
N ILE A 227 -3.17 13.29 -12.53
CA ILE A 227 -1.73 13.03 -12.39
C ILE A 227 -1.11 12.64 -13.74
N GLU A 228 0.11 13.09 -13.99
CA GLU A 228 0.88 12.64 -15.15
C GLU A 228 1.13 11.12 -15.07
N LEU A 229 0.85 10.40 -16.15
CA LEU A 229 0.99 8.95 -16.23
C LEU A 229 2.43 8.47 -15.96
N SER A 230 3.42 9.31 -16.25
CA SER A 230 4.85 9.05 -15.95
C SER A 230 5.14 8.87 -14.45
N LEU A 231 4.29 9.42 -13.57
CA LEU A 231 4.43 9.32 -12.11
C LEU A 231 3.80 8.04 -11.53
N LEU A 232 2.96 7.34 -12.28
CA LEU A 232 2.31 6.12 -11.80
C LEU A 232 3.29 4.96 -11.53
N PRO A 233 4.31 4.66 -12.37
CA PRO A 233 5.26 3.59 -12.09
C PRO A 233 6.07 3.78 -10.78
N PRO A 234 6.62 4.97 -10.46
CA PRO A 234 7.27 5.16 -9.15
C PRO A 234 6.27 5.11 -7.98
N LEU A 235 5.03 5.59 -8.12
CA LEU A 235 4.00 5.44 -7.07
C LEU A 235 3.60 3.97 -6.87
N PHE A 236 3.46 3.20 -7.94
CA PHE A 236 3.31 1.75 -7.86
C PHE A 236 4.49 1.11 -7.08
N THR A 237 5.72 1.57 -7.32
CA THR A 237 6.91 1.11 -6.59
C THR A 237 6.82 1.43 -5.09
N ALA A 238 6.28 2.59 -4.70
CA ALA A 238 6.03 2.93 -3.30
C ALA A 238 5.02 1.94 -2.67
N GLY A 239 3.93 1.64 -3.37
CA GLY A 239 2.95 0.65 -2.94
C GLY A 239 3.55 -0.75 -2.75
N ALA A 240 4.33 -1.21 -3.73
CA ALA A 240 5.05 -2.48 -3.64
C ALA A 240 5.95 -2.56 -2.40
N LEU A 241 6.63 -1.47 -2.07
CA LEU A 241 7.47 -1.40 -0.88
C LEU A 241 6.66 -1.47 0.41
N ILE A 242 5.49 -0.80 0.47
CA ILE A 242 4.58 -0.88 1.63
C ILE A 242 4.25 -2.35 1.94
N MET A 243 3.88 -3.15 0.94
CA MET A 243 3.54 -4.55 1.16
C MET A 243 4.74 -5.36 1.66
N HIS A 244 5.91 -5.20 1.06
CA HIS A 244 7.11 -5.91 1.55
C HIS A 244 7.47 -5.53 2.99
N ILE A 245 7.28 -4.28 3.38
CA ILE A 245 7.48 -3.83 4.76
C ILE A 245 6.44 -4.48 5.69
N ASP A 246 5.20 -4.59 5.26
CA ASP A 246 4.11 -5.19 6.03
C ASP A 246 4.31 -6.68 6.21
N ASP A 247 4.53 -7.43 5.13
CA ASP A 247 4.86 -8.85 5.14
C ASP A 247 6.03 -9.18 6.09
N HIS A 248 7.04 -8.31 6.15
CA HIS A 248 8.15 -8.50 7.09
C HIS A 248 7.71 -8.34 8.55
N GLY A 249 6.91 -7.33 8.84
CA GLY A 249 6.40 -7.10 10.19
C GLY A 249 5.49 -8.21 10.68
N ASP A 250 4.85 -8.91 9.77
CA ASP A 250 3.85 -9.95 10.06
C ASP A 250 4.38 -11.39 9.83
N CYS A 251 5.66 -11.57 9.47
CA CYS A 251 6.28 -12.87 9.17
C CYS A 251 5.89 -13.98 10.13
N PHE A 252 5.96 -13.73 11.46
CA PHE A 252 5.67 -14.74 12.48
C PHE A 252 4.18 -15.00 12.63
N SER A 253 3.36 -13.97 12.52
CA SER A 253 1.91 -14.09 12.55
C SER A 253 1.42 -14.89 11.36
N ASP A 254 1.90 -14.58 10.16
CA ASP A 254 1.53 -15.27 8.93
C ASP A 254 1.92 -16.74 8.97
N LEU A 255 3.13 -17.07 9.41
CA LEU A 255 3.56 -18.46 9.58
C LEU A 255 2.67 -19.25 10.55
N ARG A 256 2.26 -18.64 11.67
CA ARG A 256 1.35 -19.30 12.64
C ARG A 256 -0.03 -19.59 12.02
N HIS A 257 -0.46 -18.79 11.07
CA HIS A 257 -1.74 -18.98 10.38
C HIS A 257 -1.60 -19.74 9.05
N GLY A 258 -0.41 -20.30 8.76
CA GLY A 258 -0.16 -21.04 7.52
C GLY A 258 -0.14 -20.17 6.26
N ARG A 259 0.00 -18.85 6.40
CA ARG A 259 0.06 -17.91 5.27
C ARG A 259 1.47 -17.76 4.77
N LEU A 260 1.65 -17.98 3.46
CA LEU A 260 2.95 -17.82 2.82
C LEU A 260 3.10 -16.41 2.25
N THR A 261 4.21 -15.76 2.60
CA THR A 261 4.62 -14.48 2.01
C THR A 261 6.05 -14.59 1.48
N TYR A 262 6.46 -13.70 0.57
CA TYR A 262 7.82 -13.73 0.06
C TYR A 262 8.87 -13.67 1.18
N LEU A 263 8.66 -12.78 2.16
CA LEU A 263 9.64 -12.54 3.21
C LEU A 263 9.68 -13.63 4.28
N ASN A 264 8.58 -14.32 4.54
CA ASN A 264 8.61 -15.45 5.47
C ASN A 264 9.14 -16.75 4.84
N GLN A 265 9.44 -16.74 3.54
CA GLN A 265 10.02 -17.87 2.79
C GLN A 265 11.50 -17.68 2.43
N VAL A 266 12.11 -16.53 2.70
CA VAL A 266 13.53 -16.30 2.45
C VAL A 266 14.37 -16.54 3.69
N ARG A 267 15.63 -17.00 3.49
CA ARG A 267 16.55 -17.36 4.59
C ARG A 267 16.85 -16.21 5.56
N ASN A 268 16.94 -14.96 5.05
CA ASN A 268 17.21 -13.79 5.88
C ASN A 268 16.23 -12.66 5.52
N PRO A 269 15.03 -12.66 6.15
CA PRO A 269 13.98 -11.68 5.84
C PRO A 269 14.43 -10.23 6.03
N ALA A 270 15.13 -9.93 7.14
CA ALA A 270 15.55 -8.56 7.45
C ALA A 270 16.57 -8.01 6.45
N ALA A 271 17.59 -8.79 6.09
CA ALA A 271 18.55 -8.38 5.07
C ALA A 271 17.92 -8.25 3.69
N THR A 272 16.99 -9.16 3.36
CA THR A 272 16.24 -9.12 2.10
C THR A 272 15.36 -7.88 2.03
N LEU A 273 14.61 -7.57 3.09
CA LEU A 273 13.79 -6.36 3.14
C LEU A 273 14.66 -5.10 3.03
N ARG A 274 15.79 -5.04 3.77
CA ARG A 274 16.70 -3.88 3.69
C ARG A 274 17.17 -3.62 2.26
N ARG A 275 17.57 -4.65 1.51
CA ARG A 275 17.96 -4.53 0.11
C ARG A 275 16.80 -4.04 -0.76
N ILE A 276 15.60 -4.62 -0.60
CA ILE A 276 14.40 -4.18 -1.33
C ILE A 276 14.11 -2.70 -1.01
N PHE A 277 14.17 -2.31 0.25
CA PHE A 277 13.95 -0.94 0.70
C PHE A 277 14.87 0.05 -0.02
N LEU A 278 16.18 -0.19 0.02
CA LEU A 278 17.16 0.68 -0.63
C LEU A 278 16.97 0.78 -2.16
N GLU A 279 16.70 -0.36 -2.82
CA GLU A 279 16.42 -0.39 -4.25
C GLU A 279 15.15 0.43 -4.61
N HIS A 280 14.11 0.35 -3.81
CA HIS A 280 12.85 1.06 -4.06
C HIS A 280 12.99 2.56 -3.76
N ILE A 281 13.62 2.94 -2.64
CA ILE A 281 13.89 4.35 -2.33
C ILE A 281 14.72 5.01 -3.43
N ALA A 282 15.76 4.35 -3.94
CA ALA A 282 16.53 4.87 -5.07
C ALA A 282 15.66 5.09 -6.32
N ARG A 283 14.73 4.17 -6.62
CA ARG A 283 13.79 4.33 -7.74
C ARG A 283 12.81 5.49 -7.53
N LEU A 284 12.34 5.71 -6.29
CA LEU A 284 11.47 6.85 -5.97
C LEU A 284 12.20 8.17 -6.18
N HIS A 285 13.44 8.29 -5.73
CA HIS A 285 14.24 9.49 -5.95
C HIS A 285 14.53 9.75 -7.43
N ALA A 286 14.71 8.70 -8.23
CA ALA A 286 14.97 8.82 -9.67
C ALA A 286 13.70 9.12 -10.49
N GLY A 287 12.52 8.64 -10.06
CA GLY A 287 11.30 8.68 -10.84
C GLY A 287 10.27 9.73 -10.39
N LEU A 288 10.42 10.31 -9.19
CA LEU A 288 9.51 11.32 -8.67
C LEU A 288 10.17 12.72 -8.69
N PRO A 289 9.38 13.79 -8.88
CA PRO A 289 9.90 15.16 -8.80
C PRO A 289 10.46 15.44 -7.40
N ALA A 290 11.50 16.27 -7.34
CA ALA A 290 12.10 16.71 -6.08
C ALA A 290 11.19 17.79 -5.44
N ASN A 291 10.18 17.33 -4.68
CA ASN A 291 9.22 18.17 -3.98
C ASN A 291 8.84 17.58 -2.61
N ASP A 292 8.08 18.33 -1.83
CA ASP A 292 7.64 17.94 -0.49
C ASP A 292 6.87 16.62 -0.47
N GLY A 293 6.12 16.31 -1.53
CA GLY A 293 5.36 15.08 -1.65
C GLY A 293 6.25 13.83 -1.76
N ARG A 294 7.35 13.89 -2.55
CA ARG A 294 8.33 12.82 -2.60
C ARG A 294 8.98 12.63 -1.23
N ASP A 295 9.39 13.73 -0.60
CA ASP A 295 10.08 13.68 0.68
C ASP A 295 9.15 13.16 1.79
N LEU A 296 7.87 13.53 1.77
CA LEU A 296 6.83 12.99 2.66
C LEU A 296 6.63 11.48 2.43
N MET A 297 6.54 11.02 1.16
CA MET A 297 6.40 9.60 0.82
C MET A 297 7.60 8.80 1.34
N VAL A 298 8.80 9.26 1.09
CA VAL A 298 10.04 8.62 1.54
C VAL A 298 10.12 8.58 3.07
N ALA A 299 9.78 9.67 3.75
CA ALA A 299 9.75 9.72 5.21
C ALA A 299 8.72 8.75 5.80
N PHE A 300 7.51 8.67 5.22
CA PHE A 300 6.49 7.70 5.62
C PHE A 300 6.99 6.26 5.45
N LEU A 301 7.54 5.90 4.29
CA LEU A 301 8.06 4.56 4.01
C LEU A 301 9.17 4.19 4.99
N THR A 302 10.04 5.13 5.32
CA THR A 302 11.11 4.93 6.30
C THR A 302 10.59 4.72 7.70
N ARG A 303 9.69 5.59 8.14
CA ARG A 303 9.03 5.45 9.44
C ARG A 303 8.34 4.09 9.56
N TYR A 304 7.66 3.67 8.50
CA TYR A 304 6.98 2.39 8.43
C TYR A 304 7.97 1.22 8.49
N PHE A 305 9.04 1.28 7.70
CA PHE A 305 10.13 0.28 7.70
C PHE A 305 10.74 0.11 9.10
N LEU A 306 11.13 1.19 9.76
CA LEU A 306 11.71 1.14 11.10
C LEU A 306 10.76 0.52 12.13
N THR A 307 9.48 0.88 12.06
CA THR A 307 8.45 0.33 12.97
C THR A 307 8.25 -1.17 12.77
N ARG A 308 8.24 -1.64 11.51
CA ARG A 308 8.05 -3.04 11.19
C ARG A 308 9.30 -3.89 11.47
N LEU A 309 10.48 -3.33 11.32
CA LEU A 309 11.72 -3.98 11.78
C LEU A 309 11.71 -4.22 13.28
N GLU A 310 11.30 -3.22 14.07
CA GLU A 310 11.23 -3.37 15.52
C GLU A 310 10.15 -4.38 15.93
N LYS A 311 8.97 -4.36 15.30
CA LYS A 311 7.93 -5.38 15.50
C LYS A 311 8.50 -6.78 15.27
N HIS A 312 9.12 -7.01 14.12
CA HIS A 312 9.75 -8.29 13.77
C HIS A 312 10.78 -8.74 14.82
N ARG A 313 11.66 -7.82 15.26
CA ARG A 313 12.67 -8.08 16.29
C ARG A 313 12.04 -8.52 17.62
N LEU A 314 10.94 -7.87 18.03
CA LEU A 314 10.23 -8.19 19.27
C LEU A 314 9.50 -9.53 19.16
N GLU A 315 8.87 -9.83 18.04
CA GLU A 315 8.21 -11.11 17.80
C GLU A 315 9.20 -12.27 17.71
N ARG A 316 10.35 -12.07 17.06
CA ARG A 316 11.43 -13.06 17.01
C ARG A 316 11.87 -13.50 18.41
N LYS A 317 12.04 -12.56 19.34
CA LYS A 317 12.41 -12.87 20.75
C LYS A 317 11.37 -13.71 21.49
N ARG A 318 10.10 -13.63 21.07
CA ARG A 318 8.98 -14.39 21.68
C ARG A 318 8.78 -15.76 21.04
N SER A 319 9.37 -16.01 19.88
CA SER A 319 9.10 -17.17 19.02
C SER A 319 10.27 -18.16 18.97
N ASP A 320 11.03 -18.31 20.08
CA ASP A 320 12.32 -19.05 20.15
C ASP A 320 12.32 -20.48 19.58
N SER A 321 11.15 -21.08 19.28
CA SER A 321 11.08 -22.45 18.77
C SER A 321 10.71 -22.58 17.28
N ALA A 322 10.14 -21.57 16.66
CA ALA A 322 9.61 -21.69 15.30
C ALA A 322 10.66 -21.46 14.19
N TRP A 323 11.82 -20.86 14.53
CA TRP A 323 12.87 -20.50 13.54
C TRP A 323 14.03 -21.48 13.42
N ALA A 324 14.13 -22.48 14.29
CA ALA A 324 15.13 -23.54 14.17
C ALA A 324 15.05 -24.32 12.84
N VAL A 325 13.95 -24.17 12.09
CA VAL A 325 13.74 -24.81 10.80
C VAL A 325 14.34 -24.02 9.64
N TYR A 326 14.73 -22.74 9.85
CA TYR A 326 15.19 -21.83 8.78
C TYR A 326 16.67 -21.39 8.90
N GLU A 327 17.36 -21.76 9.99
CA GLU A 327 18.81 -21.67 10.12
C GLU A 327 19.49 -22.91 9.50
#